data_9d5a179c4baec329abb651a5de014734
#
_entry.id   9d5a179c4baec329abb651a5de014734
#
_cell.length_a   1.000
_cell.length_b   1.000
_cell.length_c   1.000
_cell.angle_alpha   90.00
_cell.angle_beta   90.00
_cell.angle_gamma   90.00
#
_symmetry.space_group_name_H-M   'P 1'
#
loop_
_entity.id
_entity.type
_entity.pdbx_description
1 polymer ?
#
loop_
_entity_poly.entity_id
_entity_poly.type
_entity_poly.pdbx_seq_one_letter_code
_entity_poly.pdbx_strand_id
1 'polypeptide(L)'
;MRNLISLLACIVVSVTLVHTRYTYSYFDKSYPMMLTNWDGLGYYMYLPSGFIYDDFSKLEWLPKMDQKYHLYDGNLYQAHKTDNGNYVNKYLGGVSIMQMPLFGIAHVIALNSDYPADGFSPPYQYT
;
A
#
# COMPACT_ATOMS: atom_id res chain seq x y z
N MET A 1 -20.62 -31.92 8.63
CA MET A 1 -19.20 -32.11 8.97
C MET A 1 -18.23 -31.54 7.95
N ARG A 2 -18.38 -31.82 6.63
CA ARG A 2 -17.47 -31.29 5.58
C ARG A 2 -17.31 -29.76 5.57
N ASN A 3 -18.40 -29.01 5.73
CA ASN A 3 -18.37 -27.54 5.76
C ASN A 3 -17.68 -26.99 7.02
N LEU A 4 -17.78 -27.68 8.15
CA LEU A 4 -17.11 -27.29 9.38
C LEU A 4 -15.60 -27.47 9.27
N ILE A 5 -15.14 -28.56 8.66
CA ILE A 5 -13.71 -28.83 8.43
C ILE A 5 -13.14 -27.75 7.49
N SER A 6 -13.85 -27.40 6.41
CA SER A 6 -13.42 -26.35 5.49
C SER A 6 -13.35 -24.98 6.17
N LEU A 7 -14.33 -24.66 7.01
CA LEU A 7 -14.34 -23.40 7.78
C LEU A 7 -13.15 -23.34 8.75
N LEU A 8 -12.91 -24.42 9.48
CA LEU A 8 -11.77 -24.50 10.39
C LEU A 8 -10.43 -24.37 9.66
N ALA A 9 -10.29 -25.05 8.51
CA ALA A 9 -9.10 -24.92 7.67
C ALA A 9 -8.88 -23.47 7.19
N CYS A 10 -9.93 -22.79 6.73
CA CYS A 10 -9.85 -21.36 6.35
C CYS A 10 -9.42 -20.47 7.52
N ILE A 11 -9.99 -20.69 8.71
CA ILE A 11 -9.62 -19.93 9.91
C ILE A 11 -8.14 -20.16 10.26
N VAL A 12 -7.68 -21.42 10.28
CA VAL A 12 -6.28 -21.74 10.57
C VAL A 12 -5.33 -21.07 9.56
N VAL A 13 -5.63 -21.18 8.27
CA VAL A 13 -4.82 -20.55 7.22
C VAL A 13 -4.79 -19.02 7.42
N SER A 14 -5.94 -18.40 7.64
CA SER A 14 -6.03 -16.94 7.84
C SER A 14 -5.23 -16.49 9.07
N VAL A 15 -5.39 -17.18 10.19
CA VAL A 15 -4.64 -16.89 11.43
C VAL A 15 -3.14 -17.06 11.21
N THR A 16 -2.73 -18.13 10.52
CA THR A 16 -1.32 -18.37 10.20
C THR A 16 -0.74 -17.27 9.33
N LEU A 17 -1.46 -16.83 8.29
CA LEU A 17 -1.03 -15.74 7.41
C LEU A 17 -0.88 -14.43 8.18
N VAL A 18 -1.87 -14.06 8.99
CA VAL A 18 -1.81 -12.86 9.83
C VAL A 18 -0.65 -12.93 10.83
N HIS A 19 -0.48 -14.07 11.50
CA HIS A 19 0.62 -14.27 12.44
C HIS A 19 1.98 -14.19 11.76
N THR A 20 2.16 -14.87 10.63
CA THR A 20 3.41 -14.83 9.85
C THR A 20 3.71 -13.40 9.39
N ARG A 21 2.70 -12.69 8.91
CA ARG A 21 2.80 -11.30 8.51
C ARG A 21 3.27 -10.42 9.67
N TYR A 22 2.62 -10.54 10.84
CA TYR A 22 2.98 -9.77 12.01
C TYR A 22 4.39 -10.07 12.51
N THR A 23 4.76 -11.36 12.56
CA THR A 23 6.09 -11.80 13.02
C THR A 23 7.19 -11.34 12.08
N TYR A 24 6.97 -11.42 10.76
CA TYR A 24 7.93 -10.96 9.76
C TYR A 24 8.16 -9.44 9.86
N SER A 25 7.10 -8.67 10.07
CA SER A 25 7.19 -7.22 10.31
C SER A 25 8.01 -6.85 11.52
N TYR A 26 7.97 -7.68 12.56
CA TYR A 26 8.64 -7.42 13.83
C TYR A 26 10.16 -7.64 13.73
N PHE A 27 10.63 -8.54 12.87
CA PHE A 27 12.04 -8.89 12.77
C PHE A 27 12.87 -7.92 11.93
N ASP A 28 12.28 -7.24 10.96
CA ASP A 28 12.99 -6.24 10.15
C ASP A 28 12.77 -4.83 10.69
N LYS A 29 13.53 -4.49 11.73
CA LYS A 29 13.50 -3.13 12.32
C LYS A 29 14.22 -2.09 11.47
N SER A 30 15.00 -2.50 10.48
CA SER A 30 15.79 -1.62 9.63
C SER A 30 14.94 -0.93 8.56
N TYR A 31 13.84 -1.57 8.16
CA TYR A 31 12.85 -1.02 7.25
C TYR A 31 11.46 -1.23 7.85
N PRO A 32 10.75 -0.16 8.21
CA PRO A 32 9.34 -0.31 8.57
C PRO A 32 8.67 -1.00 7.39
N MET A 33 8.02 -2.14 7.65
CA MET A 33 7.49 -2.99 6.61
C MET A 33 6.40 -2.26 5.86
N MET A 34 6.77 -1.75 4.70
CA MET A 34 5.86 -1.10 3.78
C MET A 34 5.33 -2.17 2.82
N LEU A 35 4.03 -2.48 2.89
CA LEU A 35 3.34 -3.28 1.87
C LEU A 35 3.34 -2.61 0.51
N THR A 36 3.57 -1.32 0.53
CA THR A 36 3.38 -0.40 -0.59
C THR A 36 4.71 0.05 -1.20
N ASN A 37 5.80 -0.70 -0.99
CA ASN A 37 7.07 -0.47 -1.69
C ASN A 37 7.22 -1.41 -2.90
N TRP A 38 8.24 -1.17 -3.72
CA TRP A 38 8.58 -1.96 -4.92
C TRP A 38 7.36 -2.20 -5.83
N ASP A 39 7.09 -3.43 -6.22
CA ASP A 39 5.92 -3.78 -7.07
C ASP A 39 4.59 -3.41 -6.41
N GLY A 40 4.50 -3.54 -5.09
CA GLY A 40 3.35 -3.10 -4.31
C GLY A 40 3.01 -1.64 -4.54
N LEU A 41 4.01 -0.76 -4.65
CA LEU A 41 3.81 0.65 -4.97
C LEU A 41 3.12 0.83 -6.33
N GLY A 42 3.52 0.08 -7.34
CA GLY A 42 2.94 0.18 -8.68
C GLY A 42 1.44 -0.09 -8.71
N TYR A 43 0.98 -1.05 -7.94
CA TYR A 43 -0.46 -1.33 -7.80
C TYR A 43 -1.18 -0.35 -6.88
N TYR A 44 -0.52 0.11 -5.82
CA TYR A 44 -1.12 0.90 -4.76
C TYR A 44 -1.22 2.40 -5.09
N MET A 45 -0.25 2.96 -5.84
CA MET A 45 -0.10 4.41 -6.02
C MET A 45 -1.32 5.13 -6.61
N TYR A 46 -2.22 4.41 -7.28
CA TYR A 46 -3.48 4.98 -7.78
C TYR A 46 -4.38 5.51 -6.66
N LEU A 47 -4.35 4.88 -5.48
CA LEU A 47 -5.21 5.27 -4.35
C LEU A 47 -4.78 6.62 -3.76
N PRO A 48 -3.54 6.82 -3.30
CA PRO A 48 -3.11 8.12 -2.83
C PRO A 48 -3.14 9.19 -3.95
N SER A 49 -2.79 8.85 -5.19
CA SER A 49 -2.88 9.77 -6.32
C SER A 49 -4.27 10.35 -6.52
N GLY A 50 -5.32 9.52 -6.39
CA GLY A 50 -6.69 9.96 -6.62
C GLY A 50 -7.38 10.53 -5.39
N PHE A 51 -7.14 9.94 -4.21
CA PHE A 51 -7.92 10.29 -3.01
C PHE A 51 -7.25 11.34 -2.11
N ILE A 52 -5.93 11.53 -2.23
CA ILE A 52 -5.18 12.41 -1.33
C ILE A 52 -4.52 13.56 -2.09
N TYR A 53 -3.85 13.25 -3.21
CA TYR A 53 -2.99 14.23 -3.89
C TYR A 53 -3.60 14.83 -5.16
N ASP A 54 -4.67 14.24 -5.69
CA ASP A 54 -5.30 14.63 -6.97
C ASP A 54 -4.27 14.79 -8.11
N ASP A 55 -3.29 13.90 -8.14
CA ASP A 55 -2.19 13.93 -9.12
C ASP A 55 -1.85 12.51 -9.60
N PHE A 56 -2.43 12.12 -10.73
CA PHE A 56 -2.15 10.87 -11.42
C PHE A 56 -1.01 10.97 -12.43
N SER A 57 -0.70 12.17 -12.87
CA SER A 57 0.13 12.37 -14.04
C SER A 57 1.54 12.88 -13.73
N LYS A 58 1.70 13.77 -12.80
CA LYS A 58 3.00 14.37 -12.47
C LYS A 58 3.70 13.67 -11.33
N LEU A 59 2.92 13.05 -10.43
CA LEU A 59 3.39 12.37 -9.23
C LEU A 59 4.34 13.26 -8.38
N GLU A 60 4.04 14.57 -8.30
CA GLU A 60 4.89 15.56 -7.61
C GLU A 60 5.02 15.27 -6.11
N TRP A 61 4.04 14.60 -5.54
CA TRP A 61 4.02 14.16 -4.14
C TRP A 61 4.97 13.00 -3.86
N LEU A 62 5.25 12.15 -4.86
CA LEU A 62 5.90 10.86 -4.70
C LEU A 62 7.36 10.95 -4.20
N PRO A 63 8.21 11.88 -4.68
CA PRO A 63 9.58 12.01 -4.17
C PRO A 63 9.65 12.34 -2.67
N LYS A 64 8.72 13.14 -2.17
CA LYS A 64 8.62 13.47 -0.73
C LYS A 64 8.23 12.25 0.09
N MET A 65 7.32 11.43 -0.44
CA MET A 65 6.91 10.19 0.21
C MET A 65 8.04 9.15 0.18
N ASP A 66 8.80 9.08 -0.91
CA ASP A 66 9.97 8.20 -1.00
C ASP A 66 11.04 8.57 0.04
N GLN A 67 11.36 9.85 0.20
CA GLN A 67 12.30 10.31 1.24
C GLN A 67 11.85 9.93 2.66
N LYS A 68 10.54 9.89 2.92
CA LYS A 68 9.98 9.58 4.22
C LYS A 68 9.83 8.09 4.48
N TYR A 69 9.48 7.32 3.46
CA TYR A 69 9.03 5.94 3.60
C TYR A 69 9.85 4.92 2.82
N HIS A 70 10.88 5.33 2.07
CA HIS A 70 11.74 4.45 1.26
C HIS A 70 10.95 3.53 0.32
N LEU A 71 10.06 4.15 -0.48
CA LEU A 71 9.10 3.43 -1.32
C LEU A 71 9.77 2.78 -2.54
N TYR A 72 10.76 3.45 -3.13
CA TYR A 72 11.48 3.02 -4.34
C TYR A 72 12.95 3.46 -4.35
N ASP A 73 13.45 4.11 -3.28
CA ASP A 73 14.84 4.55 -3.08
C ASP A 73 15.43 5.30 -4.30
N GLY A 74 14.64 6.21 -4.88
CA GLY A 74 15.03 7.04 -6.02
C GLY A 74 14.99 6.34 -7.38
N ASN A 75 14.66 5.05 -7.46
CA ASN A 75 14.56 4.29 -8.70
C ASN A 75 13.11 3.90 -9.01
N LEU A 76 12.31 4.85 -9.51
CA LEU A 76 10.91 4.65 -9.85
C LEU A 76 10.77 3.84 -11.15
N TYR A 77 10.91 2.52 -11.07
CA TYR A 77 10.70 1.65 -12.23
C TYR A 77 9.22 1.30 -12.48
N GLN A 78 8.34 1.60 -11.54
CA GLN A 78 6.91 1.31 -11.60
C GLN A 78 6.17 2.18 -12.61
N ALA A 79 6.69 3.38 -12.87
CA ALA A 79 6.13 4.30 -13.85
C ALA A 79 7.19 4.79 -14.83
N HIS A 80 6.77 5.02 -16.08
CA HIS A 80 7.61 5.58 -17.12
C HIS A 80 7.28 7.06 -17.33
N LYS A 81 8.30 7.90 -17.34
CA LYS A 81 8.13 9.32 -17.67
C LYS A 81 8.12 9.51 -19.18
N THR A 82 7.09 10.16 -19.67
CA THR A 82 6.88 10.47 -21.09
C THR A 82 7.54 11.80 -21.46
N ASP A 83 7.72 12.08 -22.76
CA ASP A 83 8.38 13.30 -23.26
C ASP A 83 7.67 14.59 -22.84
N ASN A 84 6.36 14.55 -22.61
CA ASN A 84 5.58 15.68 -22.09
C ASN A 84 5.67 15.84 -20.56
N GLY A 85 6.51 15.03 -19.89
CA GLY A 85 6.78 15.08 -18.47
C GLY A 85 5.73 14.41 -17.58
N ASN A 86 4.76 13.70 -18.16
CA ASN A 86 3.81 12.90 -17.40
C ASN A 86 4.35 11.50 -17.11
N TYR A 87 3.85 10.86 -16.07
CA TYR A 87 4.16 9.48 -15.76
C TYR A 87 3.04 8.55 -16.21
N VAL A 88 3.41 7.41 -16.75
CA VAL A 88 2.51 6.30 -17.08
C VAL A 88 2.88 5.12 -16.21
N ASN A 89 1.96 4.70 -15.35
CA ASN A 89 2.16 3.54 -14.49
C ASN A 89 2.09 2.25 -15.34
N LYS A 90 3.04 1.34 -15.14
CA LYS A 90 3.08 0.03 -15.82
C LYS A 90 2.06 -0.96 -15.28
N TYR A 91 1.59 -0.75 -14.06
CA TYR A 91 0.72 -1.67 -13.34
C TYR A 91 -0.76 -1.32 -13.59
N LEU A 92 -1.59 -2.36 -13.66
CA LEU A 92 -3.02 -2.16 -13.88
C LEU A 92 -3.74 -1.73 -12.59
N GLY A 93 -4.68 -0.78 -12.70
CA GLY A 93 -5.42 -0.24 -11.56
C GLY A 93 -6.44 -1.19 -10.90
N GLY A 94 -6.64 -2.40 -11.44
CA GLY A 94 -7.62 -3.35 -10.90
C GLY A 94 -7.34 -3.76 -9.45
N VAL A 95 -6.08 -3.94 -9.08
CA VAL A 95 -5.67 -4.25 -7.70
C VAL A 95 -5.99 -3.07 -6.78
N SER A 96 -5.75 -1.84 -7.21
CA SER A 96 -6.12 -0.64 -6.45
C SER A 96 -7.62 -0.57 -6.17
N ILE A 97 -8.46 -0.91 -7.16
CA ILE A 97 -9.92 -0.96 -6.97
C ILE A 97 -10.29 -1.97 -5.88
N MET A 98 -9.65 -3.13 -5.85
CA MET A 98 -9.87 -4.13 -4.80
C MET A 98 -9.39 -3.66 -3.42
N GLN A 99 -8.32 -2.88 -3.35
CA GLN A 99 -7.78 -2.32 -2.11
C GLN A 99 -8.55 -1.08 -1.62
N MET A 100 -9.35 -0.44 -2.48
CA MET A 100 -10.04 0.82 -2.17
C MET A 100 -10.86 0.79 -0.86
N PRO A 101 -11.65 -0.25 -0.54
CA PRO A 101 -12.41 -0.29 0.70
C PRO A 101 -11.51 -0.24 1.94
N LEU A 102 -10.40 -0.99 1.94
CA LEU A 102 -9.45 -1.02 3.04
C LEU A 102 -8.68 0.30 3.15
N PHE A 103 -8.27 0.87 2.01
CA PHE A 103 -7.68 2.20 1.95
C PHE A 103 -8.60 3.27 2.56
N GLY A 104 -9.90 3.23 2.24
CA GLY A 104 -10.90 4.16 2.80
C GLY A 104 -11.01 4.05 4.32
N ILE A 105 -11.02 2.83 4.85
CA ILE A 105 -11.00 2.59 6.31
C ILE A 105 -9.72 3.16 6.93
N ALA A 106 -8.56 2.86 6.35
CA ALA A 106 -7.27 3.36 6.80
C ALA A 106 -7.22 4.89 6.81
N HIS A 107 -7.76 5.52 5.75
CA HIS A 107 -7.80 6.97 5.63
C HIS A 107 -8.68 7.61 6.72
N VAL A 108 -9.85 7.06 6.99
CA VAL A 108 -10.70 7.51 8.10
C VAL A 108 -9.99 7.35 9.45
N ILE A 109 -9.30 6.24 9.68
CA ILE A 109 -8.50 6.04 10.90
C ILE A 109 -7.40 7.10 11.01
N ALA A 110 -6.65 7.34 9.93
CA ALA A 110 -5.59 8.34 9.92
C ALA A 110 -6.12 9.75 10.21
N LEU A 111 -7.25 10.13 9.59
CA LEU A 111 -7.88 11.43 9.83
C LEU A 111 -8.39 11.65 11.27
N ASN A 112 -8.66 10.57 12.00
CA ASN A 112 -9.18 10.61 13.39
C ASN A 112 -8.13 10.18 14.42
N SER A 113 -6.85 10.19 14.07
CA SER A 113 -5.73 9.81 14.93
C SER A 113 -4.54 10.76 14.73
N ASP A 114 -3.46 10.54 15.48
CA ASP A 114 -2.21 11.32 15.35
C ASP A 114 -1.35 10.90 14.13
N TYR A 115 -1.81 9.93 13.34
CA TYR A 115 -1.09 9.47 12.16
C TYR A 115 -1.33 10.40 10.96
N PRO A 116 -0.29 10.69 10.15
CA PRO A 116 -0.47 11.45 8.91
C PRO A 116 -1.43 10.76 7.94
N ALA A 117 -2.41 11.50 7.42
CA ALA A 117 -3.34 11.00 6.39
C ALA A 117 -2.72 11.10 4.99
N ASP A 118 -1.51 10.56 4.81
CA ASP A 118 -0.65 10.69 3.63
C ASP A 118 -0.66 9.46 2.70
N GLY A 119 -1.44 8.44 3.02
CA GLY A 119 -1.54 7.22 2.22
C GLY A 119 -0.49 6.16 2.56
N PHE A 120 0.50 6.45 3.41
CA PHE A 120 1.64 5.55 3.68
C PHE A 120 1.91 5.32 5.16
N SER A 121 1.31 6.09 6.05
CA SER A 121 1.45 5.95 7.50
C SER A 121 0.89 4.60 8.01
N PRO A 122 1.19 4.20 9.26
CA PRO A 122 0.84 2.88 9.79
C PRO A 122 -0.59 2.41 9.54
N PRO A 123 -1.67 3.22 9.67
CA PRO A 123 -3.02 2.76 9.35
C PRO A 123 -3.14 2.12 7.97
N TYR A 124 -2.49 2.69 6.95
CA TYR A 124 -2.54 2.17 5.58
C TYR A 124 -1.71 0.91 5.35
N GLN A 125 -0.82 0.56 6.27
CA GLN A 125 0.03 -0.62 6.17
C GLN A 125 -0.58 -1.84 6.86
N TYR A 126 -1.56 -1.65 7.74
CA TYR A 126 -2.18 -2.70 8.54
C TYR A 126 -3.63 -3.00 8.18
N THR A 127 -4.22 -2.28 7.25
CA THR A 127 -5.54 -2.54 6.69
C THR A 127 -5.42 -3.18 5.32
#